data_3d19387b0bb00e5c0cddcf733df7184b
#
_entry.id   3d19387b0bb00e5c0cddcf733df7184b
#
_cell.length_a   1.000
_cell.length_b   1.000
_cell.length_c   1.000
_cell.angle_alpha   90.00
_cell.angle_beta   90.00
_cell.angle_gamma   90.00
#
_symmetry.space_group_name_H-M   'P 1'
#
loop_
_entity.id
_entity.type
_entity.pdbx_description
1 polymer ?
#
loop_
_entity_poly.entity_id
_entity_poly.type
_entity_poly.pdbx_seq_one_letter_code
_entity_poly.pdbx_strand_id
1 'polypeptide(L)'
;MSDIQIKNMSFGYEESLVLKDVNIDINRGDFVGIIGANGTGKSTLIQLILGLLSPKEGYVTCNYNDVGYVSQVGFAVKADFPATVKEVIMLNLFREIGLFKRSTKKHEKMVEDALATVGMLDMADRQIGKLSGGQQQRVMIAKALVSSPDILVLDEPTASIDSENEELLYELLSRLNKEKNLTIIMVTHNIENIEESMNKIYVIKNKLVIRRK
;
A
#
# COMPACT_ATOMS: atom_id res chain seq x y z
N MET A 1 9.57 20.81 -2.02
CA MET A 1 8.10 20.75 -2.16
C MET A 1 7.68 19.37 -1.73
N SER A 2 6.57 19.26 -1.00
CA SER A 2 6.01 17.95 -0.62
C SER A 2 5.50 17.25 -1.87
N ASP A 3 5.73 15.92 -1.98
CA ASP A 3 5.26 15.14 -3.13
C ASP A 3 3.77 14.80 -3.03
N ILE A 4 3.23 14.69 -1.80
CA ILE A 4 1.78 14.72 -1.55
C ILE A 4 1.48 15.89 -0.63
N GLN A 5 0.51 16.71 -1.02
CA GLN A 5 0.03 17.82 -0.22
C GLN A 5 -1.49 17.82 -0.16
N ILE A 6 -2.02 17.82 1.04
CA ILE A 6 -3.45 17.99 1.35
C ILE A 6 -3.60 19.27 2.13
N LYS A 7 -4.46 20.18 1.68
CA LYS A 7 -4.68 21.49 2.33
C LYS A 7 -6.16 21.79 2.48
N ASN A 8 -6.56 22.08 3.73
CA ASN A 8 -7.91 22.45 4.14
C ASN A 8 -8.98 21.56 3.54
N MET A 9 -8.64 20.25 3.40
CA MET A 9 -9.46 19.30 2.67
C MET A 9 -10.61 18.80 3.54
N SER A 10 -11.83 18.89 3.01
CA SER A 10 -13.03 18.30 3.60
C SER A 10 -13.68 17.37 2.60
N PHE A 11 -14.16 16.22 3.10
CA PHE A 11 -14.85 15.22 2.27
C PHE A 11 -15.97 14.53 3.06
N GLY A 12 -17.02 14.15 2.35
CA GLY A 12 -18.12 13.35 2.87
C GLY A 12 -18.97 12.76 1.77
N TYR A 13 -19.68 11.69 2.09
CA TYR A 13 -20.65 11.07 1.19
C TYR A 13 -22.01 11.74 1.40
N GLU A 14 -22.66 12.12 0.31
CA GLU A 14 -23.94 12.85 0.35
C GLU A 14 -23.86 14.05 1.32
N GLU A 15 -24.64 14.05 2.39
CA GLU A 15 -24.64 15.09 3.44
C GLU A 15 -23.77 14.70 4.66
N SER A 16 -23.25 13.48 4.70
CA SER A 16 -22.45 12.99 5.84
C SER A 16 -20.97 13.33 5.66
N LEU A 17 -20.48 14.28 6.47
CA LEU A 17 -19.06 14.63 6.53
C LEU A 17 -18.23 13.49 7.16
N VAL A 18 -17.17 13.04 6.47
CA VAL A 18 -16.25 11.98 6.91
C VAL A 18 -14.92 12.55 7.39
N LEU A 19 -14.35 13.51 6.65
CA LEU A 19 -13.10 14.20 6.96
C LEU A 19 -13.32 15.70 6.89
N LYS A 20 -12.72 16.47 7.81
CA LYS A 20 -12.88 17.91 7.93
C LYS A 20 -11.53 18.58 8.12
N ASP A 21 -11.26 19.62 7.32
CA ASP A 21 -10.09 20.50 7.41
C ASP A 21 -8.76 19.73 7.54
N VAL A 22 -8.58 18.73 6.69
CA VAL A 22 -7.41 17.86 6.71
C VAL A 22 -6.21 18.58 6.09
N ASN A 23 -5.08 18.56 6.84
CA ASN A 23 -3.82 19.12 6.39
C ASN A 23 -2.72 18.08 6.57
N ILE A 24 -2.14 17.59 5.46
CA ILE A 24 -1.11 16.55 5.42
C ILE A 24 -0.03 16.95 4.42
N ASP A 25 1.22 16.70 4.75
CA ASP A 25 2.36 16.81 3.84
C ASP A 25 3.23 15.54 3.91
N ILE A 26 3.52 14.96 2.75
CA ILE A 26 4.35 13.77 2.61
C ILE A 26 5.44 14.06 1.59
N ASN A 27 6.69 13.77 1.95
CA ASN A 27 7.85 13.94 1.09
C ASN A 27 8.32 12.57 0.58
N ARG A 28 9.10 12.58 -0.47
CA ARG A 28 9.76 11.37 -0.98
C ARG A 28 10.64 10.74 0.11
N GLY A 29 10.54 9.42 0.25
CA GLY A 29 11.23 8.65 1.27
C GLY A 29 10.59 8.69 2.66
N ASP A 30 9.45 9.39 2.86
CA ASP A 30 8.73 9.32 4.13
C ASP A 30 8.12 7.92 4.34
N PHE A 31 8.15 7.45 5.57
CA PHE A 31 7.33 6.34 6.04
C PHE A 31 6.22 6.89 6.93
N VAL A 32 5.02 6.91 6.41
CA VAL A 32 3.86 7.57 7.01
C VAL A 32 2.87 6.55 7.57
N GLY A 33 2.52 6.68 8.85
CA GLY A 33 1.42 5.96 9.47
C GLY A 33 0.13 6.80 9.49
N ILE A 34 -0.98 6.21 9.06
CA ILE A 34 -2.32 6.78 9.22
C ILE A 34 -3.11 5.87 10.16
N ILE A 35 -3.45 6.39 11.34
CA ILE A 35 -4.08 5.61 12.41
C ILE A 35 -5.49 6.14 12.72
N GLY A 36 -6.35 5.23 13.11
CA GLY A 36 -7.71 5.57 13.56
C GLY A 36 -8.56 4.32 13.77
N ALA A 37 -9.63 4.45 14.52
CA ALA A 37 -10.60 3.36 14.69
C ALA A 37 -11.27 3.01 13.34
N ASN A 38 -11.93 1.85 13.29
CA ASN A 38 -12.69 1.47 12.09
C ASN A 38 -13.80 2.48 11.82
N GLY A 39 -14.02 2.80 10.54
CA GLY A 39 -15.04 3.77 10.13
C GLY A 39 -14.64 5.25 10.30
N THR A 40 -13.42 5.59 10.72
CA THR A 40 -12.99 6.99 10.90
C THR A 40 -12.64 7.72 9.60
N GLY A 41 -12.61 7.03 8.44
CA GLY A 41 -12.29 7.64 7.15
C GLY A 41 -10.86 7.35 6.65
N LYS A 42 -10.15 6.37 7.22
CA LYS A 42 -8.79 5.97 6.79
C LYS A 42 -8.76 5.59 5.29
N SER A 43 -9.57 4.65 4.87
CA SER A 43 -9.64 4.21 3.47
C SER A 43 -10.18 5.31 2.54
N THR A 44 -11.06 6.19 3.04
CA THR A 44 -11.50 7.39 2.32
C THR A 44 -10.34 8.35 2.07
N LEU A 45 -9.48 8.56 3.07
CA LEU A 45 -8.29 9.40 2.92
C LEU A 45 -7.31 8.81 1.90
N ILE A 46 -7.09 7.48 1.91
CA ILE A 46 -6.30 6.81 0.87
C ILE A 46 -6.91 7.05 -0.52
N GLN A 47 -8.22 6.87 -0.69
CA GLN A 47 -8.87 7.05 -1.99
C GLN A 47 -8.75 8.50 -2.49
N LEU A 48 -8.76 9.49 -1.60
CA LEU A 48 -8.50 10.89 -1.95
C LEU A 48 -7.03 11.11 -2.36
N ILE A 49 -6.07 10.51 -1.66
CA ILE A 49 -4.64 10.54 -2.02
C ILE A 49 -4.40 9.90 -3.39
N LEU A 50 -5.07 8.77 -3.67
CA LEU A 50 -4.99 8.05 -4.94
C LEU A 50 -5.75 8.73 -6.10
N GLY A 51 -6.48 9.82 -5.83
CA GLY A 51 -7.29 10.52 -6.83
C GLY A 51 -8.54 9.75 -7.29
N LEU A 52 -8.94 8.72 -6.53
CA LEU A 52 -10.17 7.95 -6.79
C LEU A 52 -11.42 8.69 -6.31
N LEU A 53 -11.24 9.64 -5.39
CA LEU A 53 -12.26 10.56 -4.90
C LEU A 53 -11.76 11.99 -5.05
N SER A 54 -12.70 12.94 -5.24
CA SER A 54 -12.41 14.38 -5.27
C SER A 54 -12.88 15.04 -3.98
N PRO A 55 -12.09 15.92 -3.36
CA PRO A 55 -12.50 16.63 -2.16
C PRO A 55 -13.68 17.57 -2.44
N LYS A 56 -14.52 17.81 -1.43
CA LYS A 56 -15.60 18.83 -1.49
C LYS A 56 -15.05 20.24 -1.27
N GLU A 57 -14.01 20.35 -0.43
CA GLU A 57 -13.33 21.61 -0.13
C GLU A 57 -11.81 21.34 -0.06
N GLY A 58 -11.02 22.40 -0.26
CA GLY A 58 -9.56 22.31 -0.28
C GLY A 58 -9.04 21.57 -1.50
N TYR A 59 -7.83 21.00 -1.39
CA TYR A 59 -7.22 20.25 -2.48
C TYR A 59 -6.31 19.14 -2.00
N VAL A 60 -6.09 18.17 -2.89
CA VAL A 60 -5.11 17.10 -2.78
C VAL A 60 -4.23 17.13 -4.02
N THR A 61 -2.92 17.23 -3.84
CA THR A 61 -1.94 17.06 -4.92
C THR A 61 -1.09 15.86 -4.66
N CYS A 62 -0.84 15.05 -5.70
CA CYS A 62 0.03 13.89 -5.66
C CYS A 62 0.96 13.92 -6.87
N ASN A 63 2.25 14.10 -6.63
CA ASN A 63 3.28 14.25 -7.66
C ASN A 63 4.07 12.94 -7.90
N TYR A 64 3.47 11.79 -7.65
CA TYR A 64 4.02 10.48 -7.97
C TYR A 64 3.53 10.00 -9.33
N ASN A 65 4.42 9.40 -10.11
CA ASN A 65 4.09 8.87 -11.44
C ASN A 65 3.49 7.47 -11.35
N ASP A 66 3.99 6.64 -10.44
CA ASP A 66 3.52 5.27 -10.23
C ASP A 66 3.29 4.98 -8.76
N VAL A 67 2.13 4.40 -8.47
CA VAL A 67 1.67 4.10 -7.11
C VAL A 67 1.38 2.63 -6.98
N GLY A 68 2.12 1.94 -6.12
CA GLY A 68 1.79 0.60 -5.67
C GLY A 68 0.71 0.65 -4.59
N TYR A 69 -0.41 -0.02 -4.80
CA TYR A 69 -1.50 -0.08 -3.83
C TYR A 69 -1.82 -1.50 -3.42
N VAL A 70 -1.89 -1.71 -2.12
CA VAL A 70 -2.25 -2.98 -1.47
C VAL A 70 -3.48 -2.73 -0.62
N SER A 71 -4.65 -3.19 -1.07
CA SER A 71 -5.93 -2.97 -0.40
C SER A 71 -6.17 -3.98 0.72
N GLN A 72 -6.98 -3.61 1.71
CA GLN A 72 -7.45 -4.50 2.77
C GLN A 72 -8.29 -5.68 2.23
N VAL A 73 -9.06 -5.43 1.17
CA VAL A 73 -9.97 -6.42 0.57
C VAL A 73 -9.26 -7.16 -0.56
N GLY A 74 -8.99 -8.43 -0.39
CA GLY A 74 -8.47 -9.25 -1.49
C GLY A 74 -7.45 -10.32 -1.12
N PHE A 75 -7.14 -10.50 0.16
CA PHE A 75 -6.06 -11.41 0.57
C PHE A 75 -6.50 -12.85 0.89
N ALA A 76 -7.77 -13.12 1.05
CA ALA A 76 -8.25 -14.50 1.12
C ALA A 76 -8.42 -15.05 -0.29
N VAL A 77 -7.32 -15.27 -1.00
CA VAL A 77 -7.38 -16.05 -2.25
C VAL A 77 -7.81 -17.47 -1.86
N LYS A 78 -8.92 -17.91 -2.44
CA LYS A 78 -9.45 -19.25 -2.16
C LYS A 78 -8.39 -20.32 -2.47
N ALA A 79 -8.36 -21.38 -1.67
CA ALA A 79 -7.36 -22.43 -1.78
C ALA A 79 -7.33 -23.14 -3.14
N ASP A 80 -8.44 -23.13 -3.86
CA ASP A 80 -8.62 -23.70 -5.20
C ASP A 80 -8.34 -22.73 -6.36
N PHE A 81 -7.90 -21.51 -6.07
CA PHE A 81 -7.57 -20.52 -7.12
C PHE A 81 -6.34 -20.99 -7.92
N PRO A 82 -6.46 -21.20 -9.23
CA PRO A 82 -5.47 -21.97 -10.00
C PRO A 82 -4.22 -21.17 -10.41
N ALA A 83 -4.18 -19.84 -10.17
CA ALA A 83 -3.05 -19.02 -10.60
C ALA A 83 -1.81 -19.23 -9.72
N THR A 84 -0.65 -19.26 -10.35
CA THR A 84 0.65 -19.27 -9.69
C THR A 84 1.00 -17.87 -9.17
N VAL A 85 1.94 -17.82 -8.23
CA VAL A 85 2.45 -16.55 -7.65
C VAL A 85 2.98 -15.62 -8.74
N LYS A 86 3.81 -16.13 -9.66
CA LYS A 86 4.34 -15.34 -10.77
C LYS A 86 3.27 -14.78 -11.70
N GLU A 87 2.22 -15.56 -11.99
CA GLU A 87 1.10 -15.11 -12.82
C GLU A 87 0.35 -13.96 -12.16
N VAL A 88 0.11 -14.04 -10.84
CA VAL A 88 -0.57 -12.97 -10.08
C VAL A 88 0.24 -11.67 -10.10
N ILE A 89 1.56 -11.75 -9.98
CA ILE A 89 2.43 -10.56 -10.04
C ILE A 89 2.49 -10.00 -11.45
N MET A 90 2.58 -10.88 -12.48
CA MET A 90 2.62 -10.51 -13.88
C MET A 90 1.40 -9.67 -14.30
N LEU A 91 0.24 -9.88 -13.68
CA LEU A 91 -0.96 -9.08 -13.95
C LEU A 91 -0.75 -7.58 -13.75
N ASN A 92 0.13 -7.18 -12.82
CA ASN A 92 0.39 -5.76 -12.57
C ASN A 92 1.26 -5.10 -13.67
N LEU A 93 1.91 -5.89 -14.52
CA LEU A 93 2.68 -5.42 -15.68
C LEU A 93 1.84 -5.29 -16.95
N PHE A 94 0.51 -5.49 -16.86
CA PHE A 94 -0.38 -5.47 -18.03
C PHE A 94 -0.28 -4.15 -18.81
N ARG A 95 -0.13 -3.00 -18.13
CA ARG A 95 0.03 -1.70 -18.78
C ARG A 95 1.34 -1.61 -19.58
N GLU A 96 2.43 -2.20 -19.07
CA GLU A 96 3.73 -2.22 -19.74
C GLU A 96 3.75 -3.23 -20.90
N ILE A 97 3.16 -4.41 -20.70
CA ILE A 97 3.09 -5.45 -21.72
C ILE A 97 2.20 -5.01 -22.89
N GLY A 98 1.05 -4.40 -22.59
CA GLY A 98 0.05 -3.98 -23.58
C GLY A 98 -0.94 -5.08 -23.96
N LEU A 99 -2.11 -4.67 -24.43
CA LEU A 99 -3.33 -5.48 -24.57
C LEU A 99 -3.19 -6.75 -25.45
N PHE A 100 -2.33 -6.71 -26.48
CA PHE A 100 -2.17 -7.80 -27.47
C PHE A 100 -0.73 -8.33 -27.54
N LYS A 101 0.11 -8.01 -26.54
CA LYS A 101 1.49 -8.46 -26.52
C LYS A 101 1.69 -9.58 -25.49
N ARG A 102 2.71 -10.40 -25.70
CA ARG A 102 3.10 -11.43 -24.74
C ARG A 102 4.15 -10.88 -23.78
N SER A 103 4.21 -11.44 -22.57
CA SER A 103 5.31 -11.20 -21.64
C SER A 103 6.65 -11.56 -22.30
N THR A 104 7.68 -10.84 -21.92
CA THR A 104 9.05 -11.03 -22.40
C THR A 104 9.95 -11.44 -21.24
N LYS A 105 11.17 -11.89 -21.52
CA LYS A 105 12.18 -12.16 -20.49
C LYS A 105 12.44 -10.99 -19.55
N LYS A 106 12.26 -9.76 -20.03
CA LYS A 106 12.34 -8.56 -19.18
C LYS A 106 11.26 -8.58 -18.10
N HIS A 107 10.01 -8.88 -18.47
CA HIS A 107 8.89 -8.91 -17.52
C HIS A 107 9.04 -10.08 -16.54
N GLU A 108 9.53 -11.24 -17.00
CA GLU A 108 9.84 -12.37 -16.12
C GLU A 108 10.90 -11.99 -15.09
N LYS A 109 11.96 -11.30 -15.52
CA LYS A 109 12.99 -10.78 -14.60
C LYS A 109 12.44 -9.78 -13.59
N MET A 110 11.56 -8.87 -14.00
CA MET A 110 10.90 -7.93 -13.07
C MET A 110 10.10 -8.68 -12.00
N VAL A 111 9.39 -9.75 -12.36
CA VAL A 111 8.65 -10.60 -11.42
C VAL A 111 9.59 -11.31 -10.45
N GLU A 112 10.69 -11.88 -10.94
CA GLU A 112 11.72 -12.53 -10.11
C GLU A 112 12.34 -11.55 -9.12
N ASP A 113 12.69 -10.34 -9.56
CA ASP A 113 13.29 -9.29 -8.72
C ASP A 113 12.31 -8.79 -7.64
N ALA A 114 11.01 -8.66 -7.99
CA ALA A 114 9.97 -8.34 -7.03
C ALA A 114 9.79 -9.46 -5.99
N LEU A 115 9.77 -10.73 -6.42
CA LEU A 115 9.69 -11.89 -5.54
C LEU A 115 10.91 -12.01 -4.63
N ALA A 116 12.12 -11.83 -5.17
CA ALA A 116 13.35 -11.82 -4.39
C ALA A 116 13.33 -10.72 -3.32
N THR A 117 12.80 -9.54 -3.66
CA THR A 117 12.68 -8.40 -2.73
C THR A 117 11.85 -8.75 -1.49
N VAL A 118 10.80 -9.57 -1.64
CA VAL A 118 9.93 -9.98 -0.53
C VAL A 118 10.28 -11.37 0.05
N GLY A 119 11.36 -12.00 -0.42
CA GLY A 119 11.81 -13.32 0.05
C GLY A 119 10.89 -14.47 -0.37
N MET A 120 10.29 -14.40 -1.57
CA MET A 120 9.31 -15.37 -2.07
C MET A 120 9.68 -15.98 -3.44
N LEU A 121 10.94 -15.87 -3.85
CA LEU A 121 11.38 -16.32 -5.18
C LEU A 121 11.19 -17.82 -5.38
N ASP A 122 11.45 -18.63 -4.37
CA ASP A 122 11.30 -20.09 -4.35
C ASP A 122 9.82 -20.55 -4.47
N MET A 123 8.88 -19.63 -4.26
CA MET A 123 7.44 -19.88 -4.34
C MET A 123 6.82 -19.46 -5.68
N ALA A 124 7.61 -18.97 -6.65
CA ALA A 124 7.15 -18.38 -7.90
C ALA A 124 6.14 -19.25 -8.67
N ASP A 125 6.38 -20.56 -8.72
CA ASP A 125 5.54 -21.52 -9.46
C ASP A 125 4.44 -22.18 -8.60
N ARG A 126 4.37 -21.86 -7.31
CA ARG A 126 3.28 -22.33 -6.43
C ARG A 126 1.97 -21.62 -6.73
N GLN A 127 0.87 -22.34 -6.56
CA GLN A 127 -0.48 -21.73 -6.57
C GLN A 127 -0.62 -20.80 -5.36
N ILE A 128 -1.06 -19.57 -5.60
CA ILE A 128 -1.18 -18.55 -4.55
C ILE A 128 -2.16 -18.98 -3.45
N GLY A 129 -3.24 -19.70 -3.78
CA GLY A 129 -4.20 -20.22 -2.80
C GLY A 129 -3.64 -21.26 -1.83
N LYS A 130 -2.45 -21.83 -2.11
CA LYS A 130 -1.77 -22.79 -1.22
C LYS A 130 -0.76 -22.15 -0.26
N LEU A 131 -0.63 -20.83 -0.32
CA LEU A 131 0.26 -20.07 0.57
C LEU A 131 -0.45 -19.71 1.88
N SER A 132 0.34 -19.54 2.96
CA SER A 132 -0.17 -18.95 4.21
C SER A 132 -0.61 -17.49 4.00
N GLY A 133 -1.40 -16.94 4.91
CA GLY A 133 -1.85 -15.54 4.84
C GLY A 133 -0.69 -14.55 4.75
N GLY A 134 0.34 -14.71 5.57
CA GLY A 134 1.54 -13.86 5.53
C GLY A 134 2.34 -14.01 4.24
N GLN A 135 2.41 -15.23 3.66
CA GLN A 135 3.02 -15.44 2.35
C GLN A 135 2.20 -14.77 1.23
N GLN A 136 0.86 -14.92 1.25
CA GLN A 136 -0.01 -14.22 0.30
C GLN A 136 0.17 -12.70 0.39
N GLN A 137 0.27 -12.15 1.61
CA GLN A 137 0.50 -10.73 1.84
C GLN A 137 1.82 -10.27 1.19
N ARG A 138 2.92 -11.00 1.41
CA ARG A 138 4.20 -10.68 0.77
C ARG A 138 4.12 -10.74 -0.77
N VAL A 139 3.39 -11.69 -1.33
CA VAL A 139 3.16 -11.77 -2.79
C VAL A 139 2.38 -10.54 -3.29
N MET A 140 1.40 -10.04 -2.54
CA MET A 140 0.66 -8.83 -2.94
C MET A 140 1.53 -7.58 -2.87
N ILE A 141 2.44 -7.50 -1.91
CA ILE A 141 3.44 -6.43 -1.87
C ILE A 141 4.39 -6.55 -3.07
N ALA A 142 4.87 -7.76 -3.40
CA ALA A 142 5.68 -7.97 -4.62
C ALA A 142 4.92 -7.52 -5.87
N LYS A 143 3.63 -7.86 -5.97
CA LYS A 143 2.76 -7.40 -7.06
C LYS A 143 2.68 -5.88 -7.13
N ALA A 144 2.56 -5.18 -6.01
CA ALA A 144 2.54 -3.73 -5.97
C ALA A 144 3.91 -3.10 -6.31
N LEU A 145 5.00 -3.81 -6.04
CA LEU A 145 6.38 -3.35 -6.26
C LEU A 145 6.92 -3.65 -7.67
N VAL A 146 6.30 -4.55 -8.44
CA VAL A 146 6.85 -5.06 -9.71
C VAL A 146 7.05 -3.98 -10.77
N SER A 147 6.24 -2.92 -10.76
CA SER A 147 6.39 -1.74 -11.62
C SER A 147 7.41 -0.74 -11.10
N SER A 148 8.09 -1.03 -9.98
CA SER A 148 9.01 -0.10 -9.31
C SER A 148 8.37 1.25 -8.97
N PRO A 149 7.27 1.25 -8.21
CA PRO A 149 6.51 2.47 -7.92
C PRO A 149 7.34 3.47 -7.08
N ASP A 150 7.02 4.76 -7.22
CA ASP A 150 7.59 5.84 -6.39
C ASP A 150 7.07 5.80 -4.95
N ILE A 151 5.85 5.28 -4.77
CA ILE A 151 5.16 5.20 -3.48
C ILE A 151 4.40 3.88 -3.33
N LEU A 152 4.42 3.32 -2.15
CA LEU A 152 3.66 2.14 -1.74
C LEU A 152 2.61 2.53 -0.71
N VAL A 153 1.35 2.29 -1.03
CA VAL A 153 0.21 2.53 -0.13
C VAL A 153 -0.35 1.20 0.33
N LEU A 154 -0.47 1.02 1.63
CA LEU A 154 -0.90 -0.22 2.28
C LEU A 154 -2.13 0.07 3.16
N ASP A 155 -3.25 -0.56 2.88
CA ASP A 155 -4.48 -0.42 3.68
C ASP A 155 -4.68 -1.66 4.56
N GLU A 156 -4.40 -1.52 5.88
CA GLU A 156 -4.50 -2.57 6.90
C GLU A 156 -3.74 -3.87 6.52
N PRO A 157 -2.42 -3.80 6.19
CA PRO A 157 -1.71 -4.93 5.61
C PRO A 157 -1.50 -6.12 6.58
N THR A 158 -1.78 -5.96 7.87
CA THR A 158 -1.57 -6.99 8.90
C THR A 158 -2.87 -7.60 9.42
N ALA A 159 -4.04 -7.16 8.93
CA ALA A 159 -5.35 -7.55 9.48
C ALA A 159 -5.66 -9.07 9.47
N SER A 160 -4.92 -9.87 8.71
CA SER A 160 -5.20 -11.30 8.52
C SER A 160 -3.97 -12.20 8.69
N ILE A 161 -2.93 -11.70 9.36
CA ILE A 161 -1.68 -12.44 9.59
C ILE A 161 -1.37 -12.54 11.08
N ASP A 162 -0.63 -13.58 11.47
CA ASP A 162 -0.17 -13.77 12.84
C ASP A 162 0.99 -12.83 13.19
N SER A 163 1.32 -12.73 14.47
CA SER A 163 2.31 -11.79 14.99
C SER A 163 3.72 -12.00 14.42
N GLU A 164 4.14 -13.24 14.16
CA GLU A 164 5.45 -13.53 13.57
C GLU A 164 5.55 -13.01 12.14
N ASN A 165 4.53 -13.26 11.33
CA ASN A 165 4.46 -12.73 9.96
C ASN A 165 4.27 -11.20 9.93
N GLU A 166 3.64 -10.60 10.94
CA GLU A 166 3.52 -9.16 11.10
C GLU A 166 4.90 -8.51 11.31
N GLU A 167 5.72 -9.05 12.19
CA GLU A 167 7.09 -8.55 12.41
C GLU A 167 7.93 -8.63 11.14
N LEU A 168 7.92 -9.77 10.44
CA LEU A 168 8.63 -9.95 9.17
C LEU A 168 8.16 -8.95 8.09
N LEU A 169 6.87 -8.61 8.09
CA LEU A 169 6.33 -7.61 7.19
C LEU A 169 6.85 -6.20 7.53
N TYR A 170 6.87 -5.85 8.81
CA TYR A 170 7.37 -4.54 9.26
C TYR A 170 8.86 -4.36 8.99
N GLU A 171 9.66 -5.41 9.20
CA GLU A 171 11.08 -5.43 8.80
C GLU A 171 11.25 -5.21 7.30
N LEU A 172 10.46 -5.90 6.47
CA LEU A 172 10.47 -5.73 5.02
C LEU A 172 10.15 -4.28 4.63
N LEU A 173 9.07 -3.69 5.18
CA LEU A 173 8.68 -2.32 4.88
C LEU A 173 9.74 -1.30 5.32
N SER A 174 10.30 -1.47 6.51
CA SER A 174 11.38 -0.63 7.03
C SER A 174 12.63 -0.69 6.13
N ARG A 175 13.00 -1.90 5.67
CA ARG A 175 14.11 -2.10 4.74
C ARG A 175 13.84 -1.42 3.39
N LEU A 176 12.66 -1.60 2.81
CA LEU A 176 12.27 -0.96 1.54
C LEU A 176 12.33 0.57 1.63
N ASN A 177 11.85 1.15 2.72
CA ASN A 177 11.93 2.58 2.94
C ASN A 177 13.38 3.06 3.06
N LYS A 178 14.20 2.44 3.92
CA LYS A 178 15.56 2.88 4.21
C LYS A 178 16.54 2.64 3.06
N GLU A 179 16.50 1.45 2.43
CA GLU A 179 17.48 1.05 1.42
C GLU A 179 17.11 1.53 0.01
N LYS A 180 15.81 1.56 -0.32
CA LYS A 180 15.32 1.96 -1.65
C LYS A 180 14.76 3.39 -1.69
N ASN A 181 14.76 4.10 -0.55
CA ASN A 181 14.13 5.41 -0.40
C ASN A 181 12.66 5.43 -0.90
N LEU A 182 11.98 4.29 -0.75
CA LEU A 182 10.58 4.12 -1.16
C LEU A 182 9.68 4.89 -0.19
N THR A 183 8.83 5.75 -0.71
CA THR A 183 7.81 6.39 0.13
C THR A 183 6.74 5.37 0.49
N ILE A 184 6.40 5.28 1.77
CA ILE A 184 5.40 4.32 2.25
C ILE A 184 4.30 5.06 3.01
N ILE A 185 3.05 4.80 2.67
CA ILE A 185 1.87 5.18 3.46
C ILE A 185 1.21 3.90 3.95
N MET A 186 1.14 3.72 5.25
CA MET A 186 0.49 2.56 5.85
C MET A 186 -0.68 3.00 6.72
N VAL A 187 -1.86 2.47 6.41
CA VAL A 187 -3.04 2.59 7.27
C VAL A 187 -3.08 1.38 8.18
N THR A 188 -3.21 1.62 9.48
CA THR A 188 -3.36 0.56 10.47
C THR A 188 -4.11 1.07 11.69
N HIS A 189 -4.63 0.17 12.50
CA HIS A 189 -5.18 0.47 13.82
C HIS A 189 -4.16 0.18 14.94
N ASN A 190 -3.08 -0.57 14.64
CA ASN A 190 -1.98 -0.87 15.57
C ASN A 190 -0.63 -0.49 14.94
N ILE A 191 0.17 0.31 15.66
CA ILE A 191 1.49 0.78 15.22
C ILE A 191 2.61 0.43 16.22
N GLU A 192 2.31 -0.24 17.33
CA GLU A 192 3.27 -0.43 18.44
C GLU A 192 4.61 -0.98 17.94
N ASN A 193 4.59 -1.98 17.05
CA ASN A 193 5.80 -2.63 16.55
C ASN A 193 6.49 -1.89 15.38
N ILE A 194 5.90 -0.87 14.78
CA ILE A 194 6.44 -0.18 13.60
C ILE A 194 6.58 1.33 13.78
N GLU A 195 6.09 1.90 14.88
CA GLU A 195 6.12 3.35 15.14
C GLU A 195 7.52 3.95 15.04
N GLU A 196 8.54 3.22 15.48
CA GLU A 196 9.93 3.67 15.42
C GLU A 196 10.44 3.86 13.99
N SER A 197 9.98 3.03 13.06
CA SER A 197 10.34 3.12 11.63
C SER A 197 9.61 4.24 10.89
N MET A 198 8.49 4.74 11.43
CA MET A 198 7.72 5.83 10.83
C MET A 198 8.31 7.18 11.18
N ASN A 199 8.45 8.06 10.20
CA ASN A 199 8.89 9.43 10.44
C ASN A 199 7.73 10.44 10.50
N LYS A 200 6.53 10.03 10.08
CA LYS A 200 5.31 10.82 10.24
C LYS A 200 4.13 9.94 10.66
N ILE A 201 3.34 10.40 11.60
CA ILE A 201 2.14 9.69 12.07
C ILE A 201 0.97 10.68 12.11
N TYR A 202 -0.10 10.33 11.41
CA TYR A 202 -1.35 11.06 11.41
C TYR A 202 -2.45 10.24 12.07
N VAL A 203 -3.15 10.84 13.03
CA VAL A 203 -4.24 10.19 13.77
C VAL A 203 -5.57 10.77 13.29
N ILE A 204 -6.48 9.90 12.83
CA ILE A 204 -7.84 10.30 12.47
C ILE A 204 -8.75 10.09 13.69
N LYS A 205 -9.29 11.19 14.21
CA LYS A 205 -10.22 11.17 15.33
C LYS A 205 -11.27 12.27 15.15
N ASN A 206 -12.56 11.92 15.34
CA ASN A 206 -13.68 12.88 15.22
C ASN A 206 -13.65 13.67 13.90
N LYS A 207 -13.41 12.99 12.78
CA LYS A 207 -13.32 13.59 11.43
C LYS A 207 -12.09 14.48 11.19
N LEU A 208 -11.28 14.74 12.20
CA LEU A 208 -10.05 15.53 12.12
C LEU A 208 -8.84 14.62 11.96
N VAL A 209 -7.81 15.13 11.28
CA VAL A 209 -6.50 14.48 11.16
C VAL A 209 -5.48 15.30 11.94
N ILE A 210 -4.85 14.66 12.90
CA ILE A 210 -3.88 15.29 13.80
C ILE A 210 -2.52 14.64 13.58
N ARG A 211 -1.48 15.44 13.32
CA ARG A 211 -0.11 14.95 13.27
C ARG A 211 0.38 14.64 14.69
N ARG A 212 0.83 13.39 14.91
CA ARG A 212 1.37 12.94 16.20
C ARG A 212 2.91 12.94 16.20
N LYS A 213 3.55 12.67 15.04
CA LYS A 213 5.01 12.60 14.86
C LYS A 213 5.44 13.25 13.55
#